data_cadbdfe1517440120c6bda499a763032
#
_entry.id   cadbdfe1517440120c6bda499a763032
#
_cell.length_a   1.000
_cell.length_b   1.000
_cell.length_c   1.000
_cell.angle_alpha   90.00
_cell.angle_beta   90.00
_cell.angle_gamma   90.00
#
_symmetry.space_group_name_H-M   'P 1'
#
loop_
_entity.id
_entity.type
_entity.pdbx_description
1 polymer ?
#
loop_
_entity_poly.entity_id
_entity_poly.type
_entity_poly.pdbx_seq_one_letter_code
_entity_poly.pdbx_strand_id
1 'polypeptide(L)'
;MIELRNYQKEAVERLKETVDNLLKSAEREVCVFQSPTGSGKTVMVSELLKRLVKERKDDKKFSFVWVSVRMLHEQSKEKLEKYYEDDRLIQCSYFEDLEDKKIGENEILFINWHSINKRDINIYVRENEQENNLNNIIQNTKEDGREIILIIDESHHTASSERSKELIEIIGPKVTIEVSATPHLKENIGGWVKVNLSDVKAEEMIKSEIAVNPEFMNIKIGSKSSDELVIEQALKKREELAKLYEKGGANINPLVLIQLPDQKGNLINKKDDVLKILKDKFNITEQNGKLAVWLSEEKTETLANVEKNDNEVEVLVFKQAIAIGWDCPRASILVIFRESKSFTFTIQTIGRIMTVSYTHLTLPTIYSV
;
A
#
# COMPACT_ATOMS: atom_id res chain seq x y z
N MET A 1 -6.24 -20.73 7.36
CA MET A 1 -6.19 -19.61 8.33
C MET A 1 -4.78 -19.00 8.35
N ILE A 2 -4.65 -17.67 8.23
CA ILE A 2 -3.33 -16.98 8.28
C ILE A 2 -2.90 -16.93 9.74
N GLU A 3 -1.72 -17.46 10.04
CA GLU A 3 -1.14 -17.38 11.38
C GLU A 3 -0.38 -16.06 11.55
N LEU A 4 -0.76 -15.28 12.57
CA LEU A 4 -0.10 -14.04 12.89
C LEU A 4 1.28 -14.27 13.52
N ARG A 5 2.26 -13.45 13.14
CA ARG A 5 3.56 -13.33 13.80
C ARG A 5 3.42 -12.77 15.22
N ASN A 6 4.43 -12.95 16.07
CA ASN A 6 4.33 -12.50 17.46
C ASN A 6 4.12 -10.99 17.59
N TYR A 7 4.91 -10.18 16.87
CA TYR A 7 4.72 -8.73 16.87
C TYR A 7 3.34 -8.30 16.35
N GLN A 8 2.74 -9.07 15.44
CA GLN A 8 1.39 -8.80 14.93
C GLN A 8 0.34 -9.11 15.99
N LYS A 9 0.49 -10.22 16.72
CA LYS A 9 -0.40 -10.58 17.85
C LYS A 9 -0.39 -9.49 18.91
N GLU A 10 0.81 -9.03 19.30
CA GLU A 10 1.00 -7.95 20.28
C GLU A 10 0.42 -6.61 19.80
N ALA A 11 0.63 -6.28 18.51
CA ALA A 11 0.08 -5.05 17.93
C ALA A 11 -1.45 -5.08 17.89
N VAL A 12 -2.06 -6.21 17.53
CA VAL A 12 -3.52 -6.39 17.50
C VAL A 12 -4.09 -6.28 18.91
N GLU A 13 -3.44 -6.86 19.93
CA GLU A 13 -3.88 -6.73 21.32
C GLU A 13 -3.90 -5.27 21.76
N ARG A 14 -2.79 -4.55 21.57
CA ARG A 14 -2.71 -3.12 21.91
C ARG A 14 -3.72 -2.27 21.13
N LEU A 15 -3.94 -2.60 19.84
CA LEU A 15 -4.97 -1.92 19.02
C LEU A 15 -6.36 -2.15 19.60
N LYS A 16 -6.67 -3.39 19.96
CA LYS A 16 -7.95 -3.75 20.54
C LYS A 16 -8.20 -3.01 21.85
N GLU A 17 -7.24 -3.06 22.76
CA GLU A 17 -7.34 -2.34 24.05
C GLU A 17 -7.54 -0.83 23.83
N THR A 18 -6.79 -0.24 22.90
CA THR A 18 -6.90 1.17 22.57
C THR A 18 -8.28 1.50 22.01
N VAL A 19 -8.75 0.76 20.99
CA VAL A 19 -10.05 1.00 20.36
C VAL A 19 -11.20 0.76 21.34
N ASP A 20 -11.15 -0.30 22.17
CA ASP A 20 -12.15 -0.57 23.20
C ASP A 20 -12.26 0.59 24.22
N ASN A 21 -11.14 1.23 24.56
CA ASN A 21 -11.14 2.39 25.46
C ASN A 21 -11.73 3.63 24.74
N LEU A 22 -11.39 3.86 23.48
CA LEU A 22 -11.92 4.97 22.69
C LEU A 22 -13.43 4.82 22.42
N LEU A 23 -13.92 3.61 22.28
CA LEU A 23 -15.36 3.33 22.11
C LEU A 23 -16.19 3.67 23.36
N LYS A 24 -15.56 3.80 24.54
CA LYS A 24 -16.21 4.24 25.78
C LYS A 24 -16.32 5.76 25.91
N SER A 25 -15.52 6.52 25.15
CA SER A 25 -15.56 7.98 25.15
C SER A 25 -16.93 8.50 24.71
N ALA A 26 -17.34 9.65 25.20
CA ALA A 26 -18.54 10.32 24.69
C ALA A 26 -18.31 10.96 23.31
N GLU A 27 -17.07 11.34 23.03
CA GLU A 27 -16.66 12.04 21.81
C GLU A 27 -16.25 11.07 20.69
N ARG A 28 -16.07 11.61 19.50
CA ARG A 28 -15.48 10.91 18.36
C ARG A 28 -13.98 10.91 18.50
N GLU A 29 -13.38 9.75 18.39
CA GLU A 29 -11.98 9.55 18.70
C GLU A 29 -11.17 9.07 17.47
N VAL A 30 -9.87 9.37 17.48
CA VAL A 30 -8.92 8.94 16.45
C VAL A 30 -7.85 8.04 17.06
N CYS A 31 -7.70 6.84 16.50
CA CYS A 31 -6.61 5.93 16.79
C CYS A 31 -5.64 5.89 15.60
N VAL A 32 -4.38 6.21 15.82
CA VAL A 32 -3.33 6.09 14.80
C VAL A 32 -2.64 4.74 14.92
N PHE A 33 -2.70 3.94 13.86
CA PHE A 33 -1.94 2.70 13.73
C PHE A 33 -0.76 2.89 12.80
N GLN A 34 0.41 3.06 13.37
CA GLN A 34 1.66 3.20 12.63
C GLN A 34 2.37 1.86 12.50
N SER A 35 2.56 1.39 11.26
CA SER A 35 3.29 0.14 11.03
C SER A 35 4.06 0.20 9.70
N PRO A 36 5.29 -0.34 9.62
CA PRO A 36 6.10 -0.30 8.41
C PRO A 36 5.41 -0.91 7.19
N THR A 37 5.80 -0.49 5.99
CA THR A 37 5.38 -1.16 4.75
C THR A 37 5.89 -2.62 4.77
N GLY A 38 5.05 -3.56 4.34
CA GLY A 38 5.39 -4.99 4.35
C GLY A 38 5.18 -5.70 5.71
N SER A 39 4.77 -4.98 6.76
CA SER A 39 4.53 -5.56 8.10
C SER A 39 3.20 -6.33 8.24
N GLY A 40 2.34 -6.33 7.21
CA GLY A 40 1.01 -6.95 7.30
C GLY A 40 -0.06 -6.08 7.96
N LYS A 41 -0.01 -4.76 7.76
CA LYS A 41 -1.01 -3.81 8.30
C LYS A 41 -2.46 -4.27 8.08
N THR A 42 -2.79 -4.62 6.84
CA THR A 42 -4.14 -5.08 6.47
C THR A 42 -4.57 -6.29 7.28
N VAL A 43 -3.70 -7.28 7.45
CA VAL A 43 -3.97 -8.50 8.24
C VAL A 43 -4.19 -8.17 9.72
N MET A 44 -3.37 -7.28 10.29
CA MET A 44 -3.53 -6.86 11.69
C MET A 44 -4.84 -6.12 11.92
N VAL A 45 -5.23 -5.23 10.99
CA VAL A 45 -6.53 -4.54 11.09
C VAL A 45 -7.69 -5.53 10.87
N SER A 46 -7.57 -6.49 9.94
CA SER A 46 -8.58 -7.54 9.76
C SER A 46 -8.81 -8.33 11.04
N GLU A 47 -7.73 -8.74 11.71
CA GLU A 47 -7.84 -9.46 12.99
C GLU A 47 -8.42 -8.58 14.09
N LEU A 48 -8.06 -7.29 14.14
CA LEU A 48 -8.69 -6.34 15.06
C LEU A 48 -10.21 -6.31 14.89
N LEU A 49 -10.69 -6.11 13.65
CA LEU A 49 -12.14 -6.05 13.37
C LEU A 49 -12.83 -7.37 13.76
N LYS A 50 -12.22 -8.50 13.44
CA LYS A 50 -12.72 -9.83 13.86
C LYS A 50 -12.84 -9.95 15.39
N ARG A 51 -11.85 -9.48 16.14
CA ARG A 51 -11.89 -9.51 17.61
C ARG A 51 -12.90 -8.52 18.19
N LEU A 52 -13.03 -7.34 17.60
CA LEU A 52 -14.07 -6.37 17.99
C LEU A 52 -15.47 -6.96 17.84
N VAL A 53 -15.71 -7.81 16.85
CA VAL A 53 -16.98 -8.50 16.66
C VAL A 53 -17.15 -9.70 17.60
N LYS A 54 -16.12 -10.56 17.69
CA LYS A 54 -16.19 -11.84 18.45
C LYS A 54 -16.20 -11.67 19.97
N GLU A 55 -15.38 -10.75 20.47
CA GLU A 55 -15.06 -10.63 21.91
C GLU A 55 -15.90 -9.58 22.61
N ARG A 56 -16.95 -9.10 21.96
CA ARG A 56 -17.84 -8.08 22.47
C ARG A 56 -18.64 -8.57 23.67
N LYS A 57 -18.74 -7.70 24.67
CA LYS A 57 -19.47 -7.99 25.92
C LYS A 57 -20.73 -7.13 26.10
N ASP A 58 -20.97 -6.18 25.17
CA ASP A 58 -22.11 -5.27 25.18
C ASP A 58 -23.01 -5.50 23.96
N ASP A 59 -24.22 -4.95 23.96
CA ASP A 59 -25.20 -5.10 22.88
C ASP A 59 -24.95 -4.10 21.72
N LYS A 60 -23.79 -3.46 21.67
CA LYS A 60 -23.49 -2.50 20.61
C LYS A 60 -23.32 -3.20 19.28
N LYS A 61 -23.91 -2.64 18.24
CA LYS A 61 -23.80 -3.10 16.87
C LYS A 61 -22.80 -2.24 16.10
N PHE A 62 -21.88 -2.85 15.38
CA PHE A 62 -20.91 -2.14 14.56
C PHE A 62 -21.15 -2.34 13.08
N SER A 63 -20.91 -1.26 12.34
CA SER A 63 -20.70 -1.27 10.91
C SER A 63 -19.36 -0.61 10.63
N PHE A 64 -18.68 -1.07 9.59
CA PHE A 64 -17.35 -0.61 9.27
C PHE A 64 -17.33 0.12 7.93
N VAL A 65 -16.53 1.16 7.83
CA VAL A 65 -16.23 1.83 6.55
C VAL A 65 -14.74 1.78 6.33
N TRP A 66 -14.30 1.17 5.23
CA TRP A 66 -12.89 1.08 4.84
C TRP A 66 -12.63 2.01 3.66
N VAL A 67 -11.84 3.02 3.90
CA VAL A 67 -11.50 4.01 2.90
C VAL A 67 -10.03 3.89 2.52
N SER A 68 -9.75 3.81 1.24
CA SER A 68 -8.38 3.82 0.73
C SER A 68 -8.27 4.60 -0.57
N VAL A 69 -7.03 4.95 -0.95
CA VAL A 69 -6.75 5.73 -2.15
C VAL A 69 -6.64 4.84 -3.38
N ARG A 70 -7.08 5.35 -4.55
CA ARG A 70 -7.00 4.66 -5.85
C ARG A 70 -7.68 3.28 -5.80
N MET A 71 -7.06 2.24 -6.42
CA MET A 71 -7.57 0.86 -6.48
C MET A 71 -7.26 0.02 -5.22
N LEU A 72 -6.69 0.62 -4.16
CA LEU A 72 -6.33 -0.11 -2.94
C LEU A 72 -7.53 -0.69 -2.20
N HIS A 73 -8.70 -0.08 -2.32
CA HIS A 73 -9.92 -0.59 -1.71
C HIS A 73 -10.31 -1.97 -2.26
N GLU A 74 -10.09 -2.23 -3.56
CA GLU A 74 -10.34 -3.54 -4.17
C GLU A 74 -9.37 -4.60 -3.62
N GLN A 75 -8.07 -4.28 -3.60
CA GLN A 75 -7.06 -5.19 -3.06
C GLN A 75 -7.27 -5.47 -1.57
N SER A 76 -7.70 -4.45 -0.80
CA SER A 76 -8.02 -4.63 0.62
C SER A 76 -9.25 -5.52 0.78
N LYS A 77 -10.32 -5.30 0.00
CA LYS A 77 -11.52 -6.13 0.02
C LYS A 77 -11.19 -7.61 -0.25
N GLU A 78 -10.50 -7.90 -1.36
CA GLU A 78 -10.09 -9.27 -1.71
C GLU A 78 -9.26 -9.95 -0.59
N LYS A 79 -8.33 -9.21 0.01
CA LYS A 79 -7.52 -9.73 1.13
C LYS A 79 -8.36 -10.00 2.37
N LEU A 80 -9.33 -9.13 2.68
CA LEU A 80 -10.20 -9.30 3.84
C LEU A 80 -11.23 -10.42 3.60
N GLU A 81 -11.81 -10.52 2.42
CA GLU A 81 -12.70 -11.64 2.05
C GLU A 81 -11.99 -12.98 2.25
N LYS A 82 -10.76 -13.10 1.73
CA LYS A 82 -9.94 -14.29 1.93
C LYS A 82 -9.59 -14.54 3.41
N TYR A 83 -9.39 -13.47 4.18
CA TYR A 83 -9.11 -13.59 5.61
C TYR A 83 -10.31 -14.08 6.41
N TYR A 84 -11.53 -13.68 6.01
CA TYR A 84 -12.79 -14.04 6.70
C TYR A 84 -13.49 -15.27 6.11
N GLU A 85 -12.95 -15.89 5.05
CA GLU A 85 -13.56 -17.00 4.32
C GLU A 85 -13.99 -18.14 5.25
N ASP A 86 -13.16 -18.49 6.23
CA ASP A 86 -13.42 -19.58 7.17
C ASP A 86 -14.48 -19.24 8.23
N ASP A 87 -14.57 -17.98 8.65
CA ASP A 87 -15.40 -17.58 9.80
C ASP A 87 -16.73 -16.92 9.41
N ARG A 88 -16.82 -16.31 8.23
CA ARG A 88 -17.97 -15.55 7.71
C ARG A 88 -18.62 -14.56 8.69
N LEU A 89 -17.82 -14.07 9.65
CA LEU A 89 -18.30 -13.18 10.71
C LEU A 89 -18.46 -11.74 10.23
N ILE A 90 -17.71 -11.38 9.20
CA ILE A 90 -17.67 -10.03 8.64
C ILE A 90 -17.94 -10.16 7.14
N GLN A 91 -18.88 -9.36 6.67
CA GLN A 91 -19.20 -9.24 5.24
C GLN A 91 -18.42 -8.08 4.63
N CYS A 92 -17.96 -8.24 3.39
CA CYS A 92 -17.25 -7.22 2.64
C CYS A 92 -18.07 -6.79 1.42
N SER A 93 -18.46 -5.52 1.36
CA SER A 93 -19.38 -5.01 0.34
C SER A 93 -18.85 -3.76 -0.34
N TYR A 94 -19.19 -3.57 -1.60
CA TYR A 94 -19.15 -2.27 -2.24
C TYR A 94 -20.47 -1.56 -2.04
N PHE A 95 -20.53 -0.32 -2.52
CA PHE A 95 -21.71 0.52 -2.37
C PHE A 95 -22.95 -0.08 -3.06
N GLU A 96 -22.75 -0.74 -4.17
CA GLU A 96 -23.78 -1.38 -4.99
C GLU A 96 -24.31 -2.67 -4.38
N ASP A 97 -23.55 -3.28 -3.47
CA ASP A 97 -23.87 -4.56 -2.83
C ASP A 97 -24.74 -4.39 -1.57
N LEU A 98 -24.90 -3.14 -1.07
CA LEU A 98 -25.58 -2.87 0.19
C LEU A 98 -27.08 -3.15 0.12
N GLU A 99 -27.54 -3.99 1.03
CA GLU A 99 -28.98 -4.26 1.21
C GLU A 99 -29.66 -3.13 2.00
N ASP A 100 -30.92 -2.86 1.70
CA ASP A 100 -31.76 -1.86 2.39
C ASP A 100 -31.13 -0.45 2.51
N LYS A 101 -30.19 -0.09 1.63
CA LYS A 101 -29.49 1.20 1.64
C LYS A 101 -28.87 1.56 3.00
N LYS A 102 -28.29 0.56 3.66
CA LYS A 102 -27.56 0.69 4.92
C LYS A 102 -26.41 -0.29 4.99
N ILE A 103 -25.41 0.00 5.82
CA ILE A 103 -24.31 -0.94 6.09
C ILE A 103 -24.81 -1.92 7.15
N GLY A 104 -24.77 -3.20 6.86
CA GLY A 104 -25.21 -4.28 7.76
C GLY A 104 -24.39 -4.34 9.07
N GLU A 105 -24.89 -5.11 10.03
CA GLU A 105 -24.13 -5.42 11.23
C GLU A 105 -22.93 -6.30 10.87
N ASN A 106 -21.74 -5.94 11.34
CA ASN A 106 -20.47 -6.59 11.00
C ASN A 106 -20.16 -6.58 9.49
N GLU A 107 -20.66 -5.60 8.77
CA GLU A 107 -20.38 -5.39 7.36
C GLU A 107 -19.37 -4.26 7.17
N ILE A 108 -18.43 -4.44 6.23
CA ILE A 108 -17.44 -3.44 5.82
C ILE A 108 -17.83 -2.89 4.47
N LEU A 109 -18.14 -1.60 4.41
CA LEU A 109 -18.27 -0.86 3.16
C LEU A 109 -16.91 -0.38 2.67
N PHE A 110 -16.46 -0.87 1.51
CA PHE A 110 -15.21 -0.44 0.88
C PHE A 110 -15.44 0.74 -0.06
N ILE A 111 -14.67 1.82 0.15
CA ILE A 111 -14.85 3.06 -0.61
C ILE A 111 -13.50 3.56 -1.13
N ASN A 112 -13.47 3.94 -2.41
CA ASN A 112 -12.34 4.65 -3.00
C ASN A 112 -12.42 6.14 -2.66
N TRP A 113 -11.40 6.62 -1.92
CA TRP A 113 -11.33 8.02 -1.52
C TRP A 113 -11.38 9.02 -2.70
N HIS A 114 -10.70 8.70 -3.80
CA HIS A 114 -10.67 9.57 -4.98
C HIS A 114 -12.03 9.68 -5.68
N SER A 115 -12.82 8.62 -5.63
CA SER A 115 -14.17 8.62 -6.22
C SER A 115 -15.12 9.54 -5.45
N ILE A 116 -14.96 9.61 -4.14
CA ILE A 116 -15.80 10.46 -3.26
C ILE A 116 -15.34 11.91 -3.28
N ASN A 117 -14.04 12.16 -3.50
CA ASN A 117 -13.41 13.48 -3.35
C ASN A 117 -13.55 14.39 -4.60
N LYS A 118 -14.13 13.91 -5.72
CA LYS A 118 -14.32 14.69 -6.94
C LYS A 118 -15.65 15.46 -6.88
N ARG A 119 -15.62 16.80 -6.91
CA ARG A 119 -16.82 17.65 -6.82
C ARG A 119 -17.87 17.42 -7.92
N ASP A 120 -17.44 17.12 -9.16
CA ASP A 120 -18.33 17.15 -10.33
C ASP A 120 -18.84 15.78 -10.82
N ILE A 121 -18.33 14.67 -10.27
CA ILE A 121 -18.63 13.31 -10.76
C ILE A 121 -19.04 12.38 -9.60
N ASN A 122 -19.47 12.95 -8.50
CA ASN A 122 -19.67 12.16 -7.29
C ASN A 122 -21.06 11.51 -7.28
N ILE A 123 -21.14 10.29 -7.78
CA ILE A 123 -22.34 9.45 -7.77
C ILE A 123 -22.86 9.25 -6.34
N TYR A 124 -21.96 9.25 -5.34
CA TYR A 124 -22.27 8.96 -3.94
C TYR A 124 -22.76 10.17 -3.13
N VAL A 125 -22.65 11.40 -3.67
CA VAL A 125 -23.02 12.64 -2.96
C VAL A 125 -23.95 13.54 -3.80
N ARG A 126 -24.46 13.08 -4.95
CA ARG A 126 -25.42 13.84 -5.75
C ARG A 126 -26.75 13.97 -5.02
N GLU A 127 -27.14 15.21 -4.71
CA GLU A 127 -28.44 15.53 -4.13
C GLU A 127 -29.64 15.10 -5.00
N ASN A 128 -29.42 14.88 -6.29
CA ASN A 128 -30.46 14.52 -7.25
C ASN A 128 -30.78 13.01 -7.34
N GLU A 129 -29.92 12.14 -6.83
CA GLU A 129 -30.21 10.71 -6.65
C GLU A 129 -30.57 10.48 -5.19
N GLN A 130 -31.76 10.91 -4.80
CA GLN A 130 -32.21 11.03 -3.41
C GLN A 130 -32.16 9.76 -2.57
N GLU A 131 -32.01 8.60 -3.17
CA GLU A 131 -32.11 7.34 -2.44
C GLU A 131 -30.79 6.59 -2.22
N ASN A 132 -29.78 6.78 -3.08
CA ASN A 132 -28.53 5.99 -3.06
C ASN A 132 -27.28 6.87 -2.81
N ASN A 133 -27.33 7.82 -1.92
CA ASN A 133 -26.17 8.61 -1.55
C ASN A 133 -25.55 8.17 -0.21
N LEU A 134 -24.26 8.46 -0.03
CA LEU A 134 -23.51 8.10 1.18
C LEU A 134 -24.20 8.64 2.46
N ASN A 135 -24.76 9.86 2.43
CA ASN A 135 -25.44 10.46 3.57
C ASN A 135 -26.62 9.59 4.04
N ASN A 136 -27.49 9.17 3.11
CA ASN A 136 -28.65 8.35 3.43
C ASN A 136 -28.25 6.99 3.97
N ILE A 137 -27.22 6.34 3.37
CA ILE A 137 -26.72 5.05 3.85
C ILE A 137 -26.17 5.18 5.27
N ILE A 138 -25.38 6.23 5.54
CA ILE A 138 -24.83 6.47 6.88
C ILE A 138 -25.95 6.78 7.88
N GLN A 139 -26.93 7.59 7.49
CA GLN A 139 -28.07 7.89 8.34
C GLN A 139 -28.88 6.65 8.66
N ASN A 140 -29.28 5.87 7.66
CA ASN A 140 -30.02 4.62 7.84
C ASN A 140 -29.26 3.62 8.73
N THR A 141 -27.94 3.54 8.57
CA THR A 141 -27.07 2.69 9.40
C THR A 141 -27.12 3.11 10.87
N LYS A 142 -27.06 4.42 11.16
CA LYS A 142 -27.14 4.95 12.53
C LYS A 142 -28.52 4.84 13.14
N GLU A 143 -29.58 5.08 12.35
CA GLU A 143 -30.97 4.92 12.80
C GLU A 143 -31.29 3.46 13.18
N ASP A 144 -30.59 2.50 12.57
CA ASP A 144 -30.67 1.07 12.92
C ASP A 144 -29.84 0.71 14.19
N GLY A 145 -29.34 1.74 14.90
CA GLY A 145 -28.63 1.61 16.17
C GLY A 145 -27.18 1.12 16.05
N ARG A 146 -26.55 1.26 14.88
CA ARG A 146 -25.17 0.83 14.65
C ARG A 146 -24.17 1.97 14.84
N GLU A 147 -23.09 1.68 15.55
CA GLU A 147 -21.92 2.57 15.64
C GLU A 147 -20.99 2.32 14.45
N ILE A 148 -20.50 3.38 13.82
CA ILE A 148 -19.61 3.28 12.68
C ILE A 148 -18.16 3.40 13.12
N ILE A 149 -17.32 2.44 12.73
CA ILE A 149 -15.87 2.49 12.84
C ILE A 149 -15.31 2.74 11.44
N LEU A 150 -14.55 3.83 11.29
CA LEU A 150 -13.93 4.22 10.03
C LEU A 150 -12.47 3.78 10.00
N ILE A 151 -12.07 3.05 8.99
CA ILE A 151 -10.69 2.69 8.71
C ILE A 151 -10.19 3.52 7.54
N ILE A 152 -9.12 4.29 7.72
CA ILE A 152 -8.48 5.07 6.67
C ILE A 152 -7.11 4.45 6.37
N ASP A 153 -7.03 3.68 5.30
CA ASP A 153 -5.78 3.07 4.87
C ASP A 153 -4.92 4.06 4.07
N GLU A 154 -3.61 4.04 4.35
CA GLU A 154 -2.63 5.02 3.85
C GLU A 154 -3.05 6.48 4.14
N SER A 155 -3.43 6.77 5.38
CA SER A 155 -4.03 8.03 5.85
C SER A 155 -3.24 9.29 5.52
N HIS A 156 -1.93 9.18 5.32
CA HIS A 156 -1.06 10.30 4.92
C HIS A 156 -1.42 10.90 3.54
N HIS A 157 -2.17 10.20 2.70
CA HIS A 157 -2.67 10.70 1.42
C HIS A 157 -4.06 11.35 1.52
N THR A 158 -4.80 11.07 2.58
CA THR A 158 -6.24 11.37 2.65
C THR A 158 -6.60 12.38 3.72
N ALA A 159 -5.87 12.43 4.82
CA ALA A 159 -6.34 13.05 6.04
C ALA A 159 -6.20 14.59 6.11
N SER A 160 -5.58 15.25 5.13
CA SER A 160 -5.20 16.67 5.24
C SER A 160 -6.06 17.66 4.46
N SER A 161 -6.94 17.22 3.55
CA SER A 161 -7.78 18.15 2.76
C SER A 161 -9.06 18.52 3.51
N GLU A 162 -9.58 19.75 3.28
CA GLU A 162 -10.88 20.17 3.83
C GLU A 162 -11.99 19.19 3.43
N ARG A 163 -11.96 18.71 2.20
CA ARG A 163 -12.94 17.74 1.71
C ARG A 163 -12.87 16.41 2.46
N SER A 164 -11.68 16.00 2.88
CA SER A 164 -11.51 14.81 3.71
C SER A 164 -12.19 14.96 5.07
N LYS A 165 -12.08 16.15 5.67
CA LYS A 165 -12.75 16.46 6.92
C LYS A 165 -14.27 16.45 6.77
N GLU A 166 -14.81 17.05 5.69
CA GLU A 166 -16.24 17.03 5.38
C GLU A 166 -16.77 15.57 5.26
N LEU A 167 -16.05 14.69 4.55
CA LEU A 167 -16.46 13.30 4.40
C LEU A 167 -16.42 12.52 5.72
N ILE A 168 -15.40 12.75 6.55
CA ILE A 168 -15.34 12.18 7.90
C ILE A 168 -16.50 12.67 8.75
N GLU A 169 -16.88 13.96 8.64
CA GLU A 169 -18.05 14.51 9.34
C GLU A 169 -19.36 13.88 8.84
N ILE A 170 -19.52 13.68 7.54
CA ILE A 170 -20.68 12.96 6.96
C ILE A 170 -20.79 11.55 7.53
N ILE A 171 -19.69 10.79 7.49
CA ILE A 171 -19.64 9.43 8.04
C ILE A 171 -19.91 9.48 9.55
N GLY A 172 -19.38 10.47 10.24
CA GLY A 172 -19.53 10.68 11.68
C GLY A 172 -19.19 9.41 12.47
N PRO A 173 -18.01 8.83 12.31
CA PRO A 173 -17.64 7.58 12.96
C PRO A 173 -17.47 7.77 14.46
N LYS A 174 -17.71 6.72 15.22
CA LYS A 174 -17.44 6.69 16.67
C LYS A 174 -15.92 6.64 16.93
N VAL A 175 -15.22 5.82 16.17
CA VAL A 175 -13.76 5.73 16.18
C VAL A 175 -13.26 5.74 14.73
N THR A 176 -12.22 6.54 14.47
CA THR A 176 -11.46 6.51 13.22
C THR A 176 -10.12 5.83 13.47
N ILE A 177 -9.80 4.79 12.71
CA ILE A 177 -8.51 4.10 12.75
C ILE A 177 -7.70 4.55 11.53
N GLU A 178 -6.70 5.38 11.74
CA GLU A 178 -5.78 5.85 10.69
C GLU A 178 -4.58 4.91 10.56
N VAL A 179 -4.51 4.21 9.45
CA VAL A 179 -3.46 3.21 9.17
C VAL A 179 -2.42 3.81 8.24
N SER A 180 -1.16 3.85 8.66
CA SER A 180 -0.06 4.38 7.83
C SER A 180 1.32 3.88 8.28
N ALA A 181 2.26 3.84 7.34
CA ALA A 181 3.68 3.69 7.68
C ALA A 181 4.29 5.02 8.14
N THR A 182 3.78 6.14 7.63
CA THR A 182 4.26 7.49 7.88
C THR A 182 3.09 8.43 8.18
N PRO A 183 2.42 8.27 9.35
CA PRO A 183 1.27 9.08 9.70
C PRO A 183 1.67 10.55 9.86
N HIS A 184 0.76 11.47 9.52
CA HIS A 184 0.90 12.87 9.86
C HIS A 184 0.64 13.06 11.36
N LEU A 185 1.51 13.87 12.00
CA LEU A 185 1.26 14.29 13.38
C LEU A 185 0.03 15.22 13.38
N LYS A 186 -0.97 14.86 14.16
CA LYS A 186 -2.19 15.65 14.38
C LYS A 186 -2.32 16.01 15.85
N GLU A 187 -2.97 17.13 16.10
CA GLU A 187 -3.50 17.44 17.42
C GLU A 187 -4.77 16.60 17.67
N ASN A 188 -5.04 16.23 18.89
CA ASN A 188 -6.22 15.47 19.32
C ASN A 188 -6.29 14.01 18.83
N ILE A 189 -5.21 13.25 19.06
CA ILE A 189 -5.19 11.80 18.85
C ILE A 189 -5.55 11.12 20.17
N GLY A 190 -6.65 10.35 20.18
CA GLY A 190 -7.11 9.60 21.36
C GLY A 190 -6.23 8.38 21.65
N GLY A 191 -5.60 7.78 20.62
CA GLY A 191 -4.73 6.63 20.80
C GLY A 191 -3.69 6.48 19.69
N TRP A 192 -2.51 5.93 20.04
CA TRP A 192 -1.44 5.65 19.10
C TRP A 192 -0.83 4.28 19.35
N VAL A 193 -0.91 3.41 18.35
CA VAL A 193 -0.26 2.11 18.38
C VAL A 193 0.79 2.03 17.30
N LYS A 194 2.02 1.74 17.70
CA LYS A 194 3.18 1.68 16.79
C LYS A 194 3.79 0.29 16.80
N VAL A 195 4.07 -0.23 15.60
CA VAL A 195 4.92 -1.40 15.37
C VAL A 195 6.31 -0.92 15.03
N ASN A 196 7.33 -1.44 15.72
CA ASN A 196 8.71 -1.05 15.46
C ASN A 196 9.26 -1.80 14.24
N LEU A 197 10.12 -1.13 13.50
CA LEU A 197 10.80 -1.72 12.35
C LEU A 197 11.70 -2.90 12.75
N SER A 198 12.31 -2.84 13.95
CA SER A 198 13.12 -3.91 14.53
C SER A 198 12.36 -5.22 14.65
N ASP A 199 11.11 -5.15 15.13
CA ASP A 199 10.30 -6.34 15.42
C ASP A 199 9.85 -7.02 14.12
N VAL A 200 9.52 -6.20 13.11
CA VAL A 200 9.18 -6.66 11.76
C VAL A 200 10.38 -7.33 11.08
N LYS A 201 11.59 -6.79 11.27
CA LYS A 201 12.85 -7.36 10.77
C LYS A 201 13.20 -8.65 11.49
N ALA A 202 13.05 -8.69 12.81
CA ALA A 202 13.39 -9.86 13.62
C ALA A 202 12.58 -11.10 13.24
N GLU A 203 11.35 -10.91 12.75
CA GLU A 203 10.50 -11.99 12.26
C GLU A 203 10.53 -12.14 10.72
N GLU A 204 11.53 -11.56 10.06
CA GLU A 204 11.84 -11.72 8.64
C GLU A 204 10.67 -11.36 7.69
N MET A 205 9.78 -10.48 8.12
CA MET A 205 8.67 -10.01 7.28
C MET A 205 9.10 -8.99 6.22
N ILE A 206 10.25 -8.35 6.46
CA ILE A 206 10.90 -7.44 5.52
C ILE A 206 12.41 -7.72 5.52
N LYS A 207 13.06 -7.30 4.45
CA LYS A 207 14.52 -7.44 4.32
C LYS A 207 15.25 -6.65 5.41
N SER A 208 16.31 -7.23 5.96
CA SER A 208 17.00 -6.69 7.16
C SER A 208 17.80 -5.43 6.89
N GLU A 209 18.40 -5.32 5.71
CA GLU A 209 19.32 -4.23 5.34
C GLU A 209 19.00 -3.69 3.94
N ILE A 210 19.46 -2.47 3.67
CA ILE A 210 19.39 -1.81 2.36
C ILE A 210 20.80 -1.37 2.00
N ALA A 211 21.31 -1.82 0.86
CA ALA A 211 22.53 -1.30 0.29
C ALA A 211 22.23 -0.09 -0.60
N VAL A 212 22.90 1.04 -0.35
CA VAL A 212 22.74 2.26 -1.15
C VAL A 212 24.03 2.51 -1.91
N ASN A 213 23.92 2.61 -3.25
CA ASN A 213 25.08 2.81 -4.15
C ASN A 213 26.29 1.92 -3.81
N PRO A 214 26.11 0.59 -3.61
CA PRO A 214 27.21 -0.27 -3.23
C PRO A 214 28.29 -0.25 -4.31
N GLU A 215 29.56 -0.21 -3.87
CA GLU A 215 30.76 -0.22 -4.73
C GLU A 215 30.93 0.97 -5.69
N PHE A 216 30.03 1.98 -5.66
CA PHE A 216 30.10 3.13 -6.57
C PHE A 216 31.43 3.89 -6.48
N MET A 217 32.07 3.90 -5.31
CA MET A 217 33.38 4.53 -5.09
C MET A 217 34.51 3.82 -5.85
N ASN A 218 34.31 2.56 -6.28
CA ASN A 218 35.33 1.75 -6.94
C ASN A 218 35.14 1.68 -8.47
N ILE A 219 34.12 2.33 -9.01
CA ILE A 219 33.82 2.30 -10.44
C ILE A 219 34.71 3.28 -11.19
N LYS A 220 35.48 2.78 -12.16
CA LYS A 220 36.19 3.64 -13.11
C LYS A 220 35.17 4.28 -14.05
N ILE A 221 34.98 5.57 -13.93
CA ILE A 221 34.14 6.37 -14.82
C ILE A 221 34.91 6.51 -16.15
N GLY A 222 34.61 5.66 -17.10
CA GLY A 222 35.12 5.76 -18.47
C GLY A 222 34.34 6.82 -19.27
N SER A 223 34.06 6.55 -20.54
CA SER A 223 33.25 7.41 -21.41
C SER A 223 31.74 7.25 -21.21
N LYS A 224 31.29 6.52 -20.19
CA LYS A 224 29.86 6.23 -19.92
C LYS A 224 29.21 7.40 -19.22
N SER A 225 27.93 7.63 -19.50
CA SER A 225 27.12 8.59 -18.73
C SER A 225 26.84 8.03 -17.32
N SER A 226 26.53 8.93 -16.37
CA SER A 226 26.09 8.52 -15.02
C SER A 226 24.90 7.59 -15.05
N ASP A 227 23.93 7.86 -15.95
CA ASP A 227 22.73 7.04 -16.14
C ASP A 227 23.08 5.61 -16.61
N GLU A 228 23.97 5.51 -17.60
CA GLU A 228 24.43 4.21 -18.10
C GLU A 228 25.11 3.39 -17.01
N LEU A 229 25.98 4.04 -16.21
CA LEU A 229 26.69 3.38 -15.10
C LEU A 229 25.71 2.88 -14.03
N VAL A 230 24.72 3.68 -13.64
CA VAL A 230 23.75 3.28 -12.61
C VAL A 230 22.88 2.14 -13.08
N ILE A 231 22.41 2.17 -14.34
CA ILE A 231 21.64 1.08 -14.94
C ILE A 231 22.49 -0.19 -15.03
N GLU A 232 23.73 -0.08 -15.50
CA GLU A 232 24.65 -1.22 -15.59
C GLU A 232 24.88 -1.91 -14.25
N GLN A 233 25.15 -1.13 -13.18
CA GLN A 233 25.32 -1.69 -11.84
C GLN A 233 24.04 -2.34 -11.31
N ALA A 234 22.87 -1.76 -11.56
CA ALA A 234 21.61 -2.35 -11.19
C ALA A 234 21.36 -3.68 -11.90
N LEU A 235 21.65 -3.77 -13.19
CA LEU A 235 21.51 -5.01 -13.96
C LEU A 235 22.53 -6.07 -13.54
N LYS A 236 23.77 -5.67 -13.29
CA LYS A 236 24.80 -6.58 -12.74
C LYS A 236 24.34 -7.17 -11.40
N LYS A 237 23.81 -6.32 -10.50
CA LYS A 237 23.27 -6.77 -9.21
C LYS A 237 22.10 -7.71 -9.38
N ARG A 238 21.23 -7.46 -10.37
CA ARG A 238 20.12 -8.36 -10.72
C ARG A 238 20.63 -9.74 -11.11
N GLU A 239 21.65 -9.81 -11.96
CA GLU A 239 22.24 -11.10 -12.39
C GLU A 239 22.87 -11.87 -11.21
N GLU A 240 23.54 -11.17 -10.30
CA GLU A 240 24.08 -11.76 -9.08
C GLU A 240 22.96 -12.38 -8.22
N LEU A 241 21.86 -11.64 -8.03
CA LEU A 241 20.71 -12.13 -7.28
C LEU A 241 20.02 -13.30 -7.99
N ALA A 242 19.88 -13.27 -9.31
CA ALA A 242 19.32 -14.39 -10.07
C ALA A 242 20.11 -15.69 -9.86
N LYS A 243 21.44 -15.60 -9.94
CA LYS A 243 22.33 -16.74 -9.67
C LYS A 243 22.23 -17.23 -8.22
N LEU A 244 22.05 -16.35 -7.26
CA LEU A 244 21.87 -16.72 -5.85
C LEU A 244 20.54 -17.44 -5.64
N TYR A 245 19.45 -16.96 -6.23
CA TYR A 245 18.15 -17.62 -6.16
C TYR A 245 18.18 -19.01 -6.81
N GLU A 246 18.77 -19.13 -8.01
CA GLU A 246 18.93 -20.40 -8.72
C GLU A 246 19.74 -21.40 -7.87
N LYS A 247 20.87 -20.96 -7.30
CA LYS A 247 21.69 -21.77 -6.39
C LYS A 247 20.95 -22.21 -5.13
N GLY A 248 20.04 -21.37 -4.64
CA GLY A 248 19.16 -21.65 -3.50
C GLY A 248 17.94 -22.50 -3.84
N GLY A 249 17.76 -22.91 -5.11
CA GLY A 249 16.61 -23.69 -5.58
C GLY A 249 15.30 -22.89 -5.69
N ALA A 250 15.38 -21.56 -5.67
CA ALA A 250 14.21 -20.70 -5.79
C ALA A 250 14.04 -20.23 -7.25
N ASN A 251 12.85 -20.46 -7.81
CA ASN A 251 12.51 -19.97 -9.15
C ASN A 251 12.01 -18.51 -9.04
N ILE A 252 12.96 -17.58 -8.85
CA ILE A 252 12.66 -16.14 -8.73
C ILE A 252 13.51 -15.37 -9.73
N ASN A 253 12.85 -14.64 -10.63
CA ASN A 253 13.49 -13.70 -11.54
C ASN A 253 13.51 -12.30 -10.90
N PRO A 254 14.66 -11.78 -10.41
CA PRO A 254 14.71 -10.49 -9.73
C PRO A 254 14.32 -9.35 -10.66
N LEU A 255 13.54 -8.40 -10.14
CA LEU A 255 13.06 -7.23 -10.88
C LEU A 255 13.82 -5.97 -10.47
N VAL A 256 14.29 -5.22 -11.45
CA VAL A 256 14.82 -3.88 -11.28
C VAL A 256 13.71 -2.86 -11.47
N LEU A 257 13.50 -1.98 -10.51
CA LEU A 257 12.59 -0.85 -10.58
C LEU A 257 13.37 0.40 -10.98
N ILE A 258 12.96 1.11 -12.03
CA ILE A 258 13.56 2.38 -12.45
C ILE A 258 12.55 3.50 -12.30
N GLN A 259 12.80 4.40 -11.35
CA GLN A 259 11.95 5.56 -11.07
C GLN A 259 12.38 6.78 -11.88
N LEU A 260 11.46 7.29 -12.70
CA LEU A 260 11.66 8.50 -13.50
C LEU A 260 11.28 9.78 -12.74
N PRO A 261 11.83 10.96 -13.13
CA PRO A 261 11.51 12.25 -12.53
C PRO A 261 10.09 12.73 -12.80
N ASP A 262 9.57 13.67 -12.00
CA ASP A 262 8.18 14.14 -12.06
C ASP A 262 7.91 15.22 -13.12
N GLN A 263 8.89 16.01 -13.50
CA GLN A 263 8.69 17.18 -14.37
C GLN A 263 8.46 16.74 -15.81
N LYS A 264 7.37 17.23 -16.44
CA LYS A 264 6.93 16.77 -17.78
C LYS A 264 8.03 16.88 -18.86
N GLY A 265 8.76 17.98 -18.92
CA GLY A 265 9.84 18.16 -19.90
C GLY A 265 11.03 17.22 -19.66
N ASN A 266 11.49 17.15 -18.42
CA ASN A 266 12.58 16.25 -18.02
C ASN A 266 12.17 14.78 -18.08
N LEU A 267 10.88 14.48 -17.90
CA LEU A 267 10.35 13.14 -17.97
C LEU A 267 10.48 12.54 -19.38
N ILE A 268 10.10 13.30 -20.42
CA ILE A 268 10.13 12.80 -21.81
C ILE A 268 11.57 12.46 -22.19
N ASN A 269 12.50 13.39 -22.02
CA ASN A 269 13.90 13.16 -22.35
C ASN A 269 14.50 12.01 -21.54
N LYS A 270 14.25 11.97 -20.22
CA LYS A 270 14.81 10.93 -19.35
C LYS A 270 14.27 9.56 -19.63
N LYS A 271 12.98 9.45 -19.95
CA LYS A 271 12.36 8.18 -20.37
C LYS A 271 13.06 7.64 -21.62
N ASP A 272 13.16 8.46 -22.67
CA ASP A 272 13.74 8.05 -23.95
C ASP A 272 15.20 7.66 -23.80
N ASP A 273 15.98 8.40 -23.01
CA ASP A 273 17.38 8.09 -22.69
C ASP A 273 17.48 6.72 -21.97
N VAL A 274 16.66 6.47 -20.95
CA VAL A 274 16.66 5.21 -20.19
C VAL A 274 16.27 4.05 -21.10
N LEU A 275 15.19 4.19 -21.89
CA LEU A 275 14.74 3.14 -22.80
C LEU A 275 15.78 2.85 -23.88
N LYS A 276 16.45 3.89 -24.39
CA LYS A 276 17.54 3.76 -25.36
C LYS A 276 18.74 3.02 -24.76
N ILE A 277 19.18 3.36 -23.54
CA ILE A 277 20.26 2.65 -22.86
C ILE A 277 19.91 1.18 -22.66
N LEU A 278 18.69 0.87 -22.18
CA LEU A 278 18.23 -0.51 -21.97
C LEU A 278 18.21 -1.31 -23.26
N LYS A 279 17.74 -0.71 -24.35
CA LYS A 279 17.68 -1.36 -25.66
C LYS A 279 19.08 -1.56 -26.26
N ASP A 280 19.84 -0.46 -26.41
CA ASP A 280 21.07 -0.46 -27.24
C ASP A 280 22.24 -1.16 -26.55
N LYS A 281 22.29 -1.13 -25.19
CA LYS A 281 23.40 -1.68 -24.41
C LYS A 281 23.12 -3.04 -23.79
N PHE A 282 21.84 -3.30 -23.43
CA PHE A 282 21.48 -4.48 -22.64
C PHE A 282 20.46 -5.40 -23.33
N ASN A 283 19.96 -5.00 -24.51
CA ASN A 283 18.93 -5.75 -25.23
C ASN A 283 17.67 -6.04 -24.36
N ILE A 284 17.27 -5.05 -23.55
CA ILE A 284 16.06 -5.12 -22.71
C ILE A 284 15.00 -4.24 -23.36
N THR A 285 13.95 -4.88 -23.89
CA THR A 285 12.87 -4.23 -24.65
C THR A 285 11.53 -4.85 -24.30
N GLU A 286 10.44 -4.14 -24.64
CA GLU A 286 9.09 -4.70 -24.52
C GLU A 286 8.87 -5.88 -25.48
N GLN A 287 9.45 -5.81 -26.69
CA GLN A 287 9.30 -6.84 -27.73
C GLN A 287 9.89 -8.18 -27.31
N ASN A 288 10.94 -8.19 -26.49
CA ASN A 288 11.51 -9.43 -25.97
C ASN A 288 10.97 -9.84 -24.60
N GLY A 289 9.94 -9.15 -24.10
CA GLY A 289 9.29 -9.48 -22.83
C GLY A 289 10.03 -9.05 -21.57
N LYS A 290 11.23 -8.45 -21.69
CA LYS A 290 12.10 -8.14 -20.55
C LYS A 290 11.84 -6.77 -19.92
N LEU A 291 11.12 -5.89 -20.61
CA LEU A 291 10.81 -4.54 -20.17
C LEU A 291 9.30 -4.36 -19.98
N ALA A 292 8.95 -3.73 -18.87
CA ALA A 292 7.62 -3.17 -18.65
C ALA A 292 7.70 -1.67 -18.36
N VAL A 293 6.68 -0.93 -18.76
CA VAL A 293 6.54 0.51 -18.50
C VAL A 293 5.19 0.76 -17.83
N TRP A 294 5.22 1.51 -16.73
CA TRP A 294 4.03 1.87 -15.99
C TRP A 294 4.01 3.37 -15.66
N LEU A 295 3.47 4.13 -16.58
CA LEU A 295 3.23 5.56 -16.44
C LEU A 295 1.72 5.86 -16.40
N SER A 296 1.36 7.11 -16.08
CA SER A 296 -0.08 7.50 -15.96
C SER A 296 -0.84 7.33 -17.28
N GLU A 297 -0.19 7.61 -18.40
CA GLU A 297 -0.78 7.61 -19.73
C GLU A 297 -0.30 6.43 -20.60
N GLU A 298 0.60 5.58 -20.06
CA GLU A 298 1.23 4.51 -20.82
C GLU A 298 1.45 3.29 -19.92
N LYS A 299 0.87 2.18 -20.31
CA LYS A 299 1.06 0.88 -19.65
C LYS A 299 1.30 -0.15 -20.74
N THR A 300 2.38 -0.91 -20.59
CA THR A 300 2.70 -2.01 -21.50
C THR A 300 1.95 -3.28 -21.15
N GLU A 301 1.67 -4.13 -22.12
CA GLU A 301 1.03 -5.44 -21.91
C GLU A 301 1.90 -6.37 -21.03
N THR A 302 3.21 -6.19 -21.07
CA THR A 302 4.18 -6.93 -20.24
C THR A 302 4.01 -6.72 -18.73
N LEU A 303 3.20 -5.72 -18.32
CA LEU A 303 2.83 -5.53 -16.90
C LEU A 303 1.96 -6.66 -16.36
N ALA A 304 1.30 -7.43 -17.21
CA ALA A 304 0.45 -8.52 -16.75
C ALA A 304 1.24 -9.53 -15.91
N ASN A 305 0.79 -9.73 -14.66
CA ASN A 305 1.43 -10.64 -13.71
C ASN A 305 2.92 -10.33 -13.40
N VAL A 306 3.35 -9.09 -13.57
CA VAL A 306 4.75 -8.69 -13.33
C VAL A 306 5.21 -8.96 -11.88
N GLU A 307 4.30 -9.08 -10.93
CA GLU A 307 4.55 -9.41 -9.52
C GLU A 307 4.87 -10.90 -9.29
N LYS A 308 4.53 -11.80 -10.22
CA LYS A 308 4.82 -13.22 -10.07
C LYS A 308 6.33 -13.49 -10.11
N ASN A 309 6.79 -14.36 -9.24
CA ASN A 309 8.22 -14.63 -9.04
C ASN A 309 8.97 -15.08 -10.31
N ASP A 310 8.32 -15.82 -11.18
CA ASP A 310 8.85 -16.40 -12.42
C ASP A 310 8.58 -15.57 -13.67
N ASN A 311 7.97 -14.40 -13.56
CA ASN A 311 7.68 -13.53 -14.69
C ASN A 311 8.95 -13.07 -15.40
N GLU A 312 8.95 -13.04 -16.74
CA GLU A 312 10.12 -12.78 -17.59
C GLU A 312 10.62 -11.33 -17.55
N VAL A 313 9.81 -10.37 -17.12
CA VAL A 313 10.20 -8.97 -17.04
C VAL A 313 11.36 -8.79 -16.07
N GLU A 314 12.43 -8.17 -16.55
CA GLU A 314 13.66 -7.90 -15.80
C GLU A 314 13.72 -6.46 -15.27
N VAL A 315 13.10 -5.53 -15.99
CA VAL A 315 13.10 -4.10 -15.67
C VAL A 315 11.69 -3.54 -15.77
N LEU A 316 11.28 -2.79 -14.75
CA LEU A 316 10.05 -2.01 -14.74
C LEU A 316 10.37 -0.52 -14.60
N VAL A 317 10.04 0.25 -15.62
CA VAL A 317 10.19 1.72 -15.63
C VAL A 317 8.88 2.35 -15.17
N PHE A 318 8.93 3.21 -14.15
CA PHE A 318 7.74 3.82 -13.57
C PHE A 318 7.99 5.26 -13.12
N LYS A 319 6.91 5.98 -12.79
CA LYS A 319 6.96 7.33 -12.20
C LYS A 319 6.38 7.35 -10.79
N GLN A 320 5.10 7.21 -10.62
CA GLN A 320 4.40 7.29 -9.34
C GLN A 320 3.54 6.05 -9.03
N ALA A 321 3.22 5.24 -10.05
CA ALA A 321 2.23 4.19 -9.96
C ALA A 321 2.51 3.15 -8.87
N ILE A 322 3.79 2.83 -8.66
CA ILE A 322 4.23 1.78 -7.72
C ILE A 322 4.23 2.25 -6.26
N ALA A 323 4.32 3.56 -6.01
CA ALA A 323 4.46 4.08 -4.65
C ALA A 323 3.24 3.75 -3.76
N ILE A 324 2.08 3.46 -4.36
CA ILE A 324 0.83 3.26 -3.63
C ILE A 324 0.29 1.87 -3.93
N GLY A 325 0.39 0.97 -2.96
CA GLY A 325 -0.35 -0.29 -2.89
C GLY A 325 0.14 -1.47 -3.72
N TRP A 326 1.09 -1.28 -4.63
CA TRP A 326 1.63 -2.39 -5.40
C TRP A 326 2.61 -3.23 -4.57
N ASP A 327 2.44 -4.53 -4.58
CA ASP A 327 3.27 -5.49 -3.87
C ASP A 327 3.96 -6.43 -4.86
N CYS A 328 5.30 -6.41 -4.87
CA CYS A 328 6.10 -7.25 -5.76
C CYS A 328 7.36 -7.74 -5.02
N PRO A 329 7.25 -8.88 -4.34
CA PRO A 329 8.34 -9.40 -3.52
C PRO A 329 9.65 -9.67 -4.27
N ARG A 330 9.60 -9.95 -5.58
CA ARG A 330 10.78 -10.13 -6.42
C ARG A 330 11.50 -8.83 -6.80
N ALA A 331 10.89 -7.66 -6.55
CA ALA A 331 11.54 -6.37 -6.73
C ALA A 331 12.58 -6.16 -5.63
N SER A 332 13.85 -6.20 -5.98
CA SER A 332 14.95 -6.13 -5.03
C SER A 332 15.93 -4.99 -5.30
N ILE A 333 15.82 -4.33 -6.44
CA ILE A 333 16.73 -3.29 -6.89
C ILE A 333 15.90 -2.08 -7.34
N LEU A 334 16.28 -0.90 -6.86
CA LEU A 334 15.64 0.36 -7.19
C LEU A 334 16.67 1.36 -7.74
N VAL A 335 16.44 1.85 -8.94
CA VAL A 335 17.16 2.97 -9.55
C VAL A 335 16.30 4.23 -9.44
N ILE A 336 16.86 5.31 -8.91
CA ILE A 336 16.15 6.57 -8.70
C ILE A 336 16.80 7.67 -9.54
N PHE A 337 16.11 8.13 -10.57
CA PHE A 337 16.47 9.30 -11.38
C PHE A 337 15.71 10.56 -10.97
N ARG A 338 15.13 10.55 -9.77
CA ARG A 338 14.28 11.60 -9.25
C ARG A 338 14.93 12.29 -8.07
N GLU A 339 14.98 13.62 -8.09
CA GLU A 339 15.20 14.38 -6.88
C GLU A 339 13.99 14.21 -5.94
N SER A 340 14.24 13.79 -4.73
CA SER A 340 13.19 13.55 -3.75
C SER A 340 12.61 14.86 -3.24
N LYS A 341 11.40 15.20 -3.69
CA LYS A 341 10.64 16.35 -3.16
C LYS A 341 9.79 15.99 -1.93
N SER A 342 9.63 14.71 -1.64
CA SER A 342 8.82 14.21 -0.52
C SER A 342 9.48 13.01 0.13
N PHE A 343 9.87 13.17 1.38
CA PHE A 343 10.45 12.12 2.20
C PHE A 343 9.49 10.91 2.33
N THR A 344 8.20 11.17 2.54
CA THR A 344 7.16 10.16 2.63
C THR A 344 7.08 9.28 1.37
N PHE A 345 7.09 9.92 0.20
CA PHE A 345 7.03 9.19 -1.08
C PHE A 345 8.28 8.33 -1.30
N THR A 346 9.44 8.81 -0.92
CA THR A 346 10.69 8.05 -1.03
C THR A 346 10.66 6.84 -0.12
N ILE A 347 10.25 6.98 1.14
CA ILE A 347 10.10 5.85 2.08
C ILE A 347 9.13 4.81 1.53
N GLN A 348 8.02 5.23 0.93
CA GLN A 348 7.05 4.29 0.35
C GLN A 348 7.64 3.52 -0.83
N THR A 349 8.35 4.21 -1.72
CA THR A 349 9.00 3.56 -2.88
C THR A 349 10.08 2.58 -2.41
N ILE A 350 10.91 2.96 -1.44
CA ILE A 350 11.88 2.07 -0.80
C ILE A 350 11.17 0.88 -0.15
N GLY A 351 10.08 1.12 0.55
CA GLY A 351 9.28 0.07 1.19
C GLY A 351 8.83 -1.03 0.21
N ARG A 352 8.70 -0.73 -1.09
CA ARG A 352 8.33 -1.72 -2.12
C ARG A 352 9.42 -2.76 -2.40
N ILE A 353 10.68 -2.37 -2.28
CA ILE A 353 11.79 -3.32 -2.44
C ILE A 353 12.16 -4.03 -1.13
N MET A 354 11.52 -3.65 -0.02
CA MET A 354 11.73 -4.28 1.29
C MET A 354 10.92 -5.55 1.49
N THR A 355 9.86 -5.77 0.71
CA THR A 355 9.04 -6.98 0.80
C THR A 355 9.85 -8.22 0.41
N VAL A 356 9.55 -9.37 1.02
CA VAL A 356 10.35 -10.60 0.89
C VAL A 356 9.67 -11.59 -0.03
N SER A 357 10.42 -12.11 -1.03
CA SER A 357 10.07 -13.32 -1.78
C SER A 357 10.70 -14.55 -1.18
N TYR A 358 11.88 -14.40 -0.58
CA TYR A 358 12.69 -15.49 -0.01
C TYR A 358 13.62 -14.88 1.05
N THR A 359 13.50 -15.31 2.30
CA THR A 359 14.00 -14.60 3.47
C THR A 359 15.50 -14.53 3.64
N HIS A 360 16.26 -15.47 3.05
CA HIS A 360 17.67 -15.64 3.42
C HIS A 360 18.70 -15.13 2.41
N LEU A 361 18.31 -14.59 1.27
CA LEU A 361 19.26 -14.37 0.16
C LEU A 361 19.40 -12.95 -0.36
N THR A 362 18.60 -11.96 0.08
CA THR A 362 18.61 -10.67 -0.60
C THR A 362 18.79 -9.46 0.29
N LEU A 363 19.78 -8.63 -0.05
CA LEU A 363 19.87 -7.23 0.33
C LEU A 363 19.18 -6.38 -0.75
N PRO A 364 18.10 -5.64 -0.44
CA PRO A 364 17.58 -4.67 -1.37
C PRO A 364 18.65 -3.61 -1.66
N THR A 365 18.77 -3.26 -2.92
CA THR A 365 19.82 -2.36 -3.37
C THR A 365 19.21 -1.13 -4.04
N ILE A 366 19.67 0.06 -3.67
CA ILE A 366 19.25 1.34 -4.24
C ILE A 366 20.43 1.95 -4.97
N TYR A 367 20.22 2.36 -6.21
CA TYR A 367 21.11 3.18 -6.98
C TYR A 367 20.43 4.52 -7.26
N SER A 368 21.13 5.61 -6.97
CA SER A 368 20.67 6.98 -7.26
C SER A 368 21.79 7.80 -7.88
N VAL A 369 21.42 8.70 -8.77
CA VAL A 369 22.31 9.69 -9.42
C VAL A 369 22.28 10.98 -8.66
#